data_6f056647c08d9268339c348926f228af
#
_entry.id   6f056647c08d9268339c348926f228af
#
_cell.length_a   1.000
_cell.length_b   1.000
_cell.length_c   1.000
_cell.angle_alpha   90.00
_cell.angle_beta   90.00
_cell.angle_gamma   90.00
#
_symmetry.space_group_name_H-M   'P 1'
#
loop_
_entity.id
_entity.type
_entity.pdbx_description
1 polymer ?
#
loop_
_entity_poly.entity_id
_entity_poly.type
_entity_poly.pdbx_seq_one_letter_code
_entity_poly.pdbx_strand_id
1 'polypeptide(L)'
;ISSSQIAIVYADGAIVDGEGYGADIYGNTLAAKLAKVRRNDDVKAVVLRVNSPGGSALASDVIWREVELLREKKPVIVSMGSYAASGGYYISCGADAIVADKTTLTGSIGVFGMFLRLEDALKNKLGITFDAVRTNTSADMGVMRPLTGTERAAIMRSVDEVYETFTSYVAEGRNLPLEKVLDIAGGRVWSGTDALALGLVDTNGGLKTAIAIAADKAELGDKFRIVEMTEAPTGFGAFFSGFMAKVKADIVAGEL
;
A
#
# COMPACT_ATOMS: atom_id res chain seq x y z
N ILE A 1 17.67 -21.66 -22.17
CA ILE A 1 16.90 -21.16 -21.00
C ILE A 1 16.49 -19.74 -21.35
N SER A 2 15.19 -19.43 -21.32
CA SER A 2 14.71 -18.07 -21.61
C SER A 2 15.28 -17.07 -20.60
N SER A 3 15.78 -15.93 -21.09
CA SER A 3 16.18 -14.80 -20.25
C SER A 3 14.96 -14.01 -19.74
N SER A 4 13.80 -14.14 -20.41
CA SER A 4 12.58 -13.42 -20.05
C SER A 4 12.06 -13.81 -18.67
N GLN A 5 11.76 -12.84 -17.85
CA GLN A 5 11.34 -13.01 -16.46
C GLN A 5 9.97 -12.33 -16.22
N ILE A 6 9.17 -12.95 -15.37
CA ILE A 6 8.06 -12.29 -14.69
C ILE A 6 8.49 -12.08 -13.24
N ALA A 7 8.56 -10.84 -12.80
CA ALA A 7 8.91 -10.51 -11.44
C ALA A 7 7.66 -10.52 -10.54
N ILE A 8 7.73 -11.21 -9.41
CA ILE A 8 6.73 -11.08 -8.34
C ILE A 8 7.32 -10.14 -7.29
N VAL A 9 6.59 -9.07 -7.02
CA VAL A 9 6.90 -8.11 -5.96
C VAL A 9 5.81 -8.19 -4.90
N TYR A 10 6.21 -8.41 -3.66
CA TYR A 10 5.28 -8.53 -2.54
C TYR A 10 5.08 -7.18 -1.86
N ALA A 11 3.82 -6.85 -1.60
CA ALA A 11 3.34 -5.75 -0.78
C ALA A 11 2.44 -6.34 0.31
N ASP A 12 3.06 -6.83 1.40
CA ASP A 12 2.38 -7.52 2.51
C ASP A 12 2.56 -6.74 3.81
N GLY A 13 1.46 -6.42 4.48
CA GLY A 13 1.44 -5.64 5.71
C GLY A 13 0.80 -4.25 5.61
N ALA A 14 0.92 -3.46 6.66
CA ALA A 14 0.46 -2.07 6.67
C ALA A 14 1.41 -1.16 5.88
N ILE A 15 0.86 -0.17 5.19
CA ILE A 15 1.65 0.80 4.43
C ILE A 15 2.08 1.93 5.36
N VAL A 16 3.40 2.12 5.48
CA VAL A 16 4.02 3.11 6.35
C VAL A 16 5.01 3.99 5.61
N ASP A 17 5.27 5.18 6.14
CA ASP A 17 6.19 6.13 5.52
C ASP A 17 7.66 5.71 5.67
N GLY A 18 8.47 6.18 4.73
CA GLY A 18 9.92 6.08 4.79
C GLY A 18 10.50 4.76 4.31
N GLU A 19 11.66 4.42 4.84
CA GLU A 19 12.45 3.26 4.49
C GLU A 19 12.52 2.29 5.67
N GLY A 20 12.49 0.99 5.39
CA GLY A 20 12.59 -0.04 6.43
C GLY A 20 12.42 -1.45 5.89
N TYR A 21 12.52 -2.42 6.80
CA TYR A 21 12.38 -3.85 6.55
C TYR A 21 11.53 -4.46 7.66
N GLY A 22 10.78 -5.49 7.33
CA GLY A 22 9.98 -6.22 8.33
C GLY A 22 8.60 -6.57 7.83
N ALA A 23 7.61 -6.53 8.75
CA ALA A 23 6.24 -6.95 8.48
C ALA A 23 5.38 -5.87 7.80
N ASP A 24 5.90 -4.64 7.67
CA ASP A 24 5.20 -3.51 7.07
C ASP A 24 5.73 -3.19 5.66
N ILE A 25 4.89 -2.52 4.88
CA ILE A 25 5.22 -2.00 3.55
C ILE A 25 5.75 -0.58 3.71
N TYR A 26 7.07 -0.41 3.66
CA TYR A 26 7.69 0.90 3.68
C TYR A 26 7.63 1.54 2.29
N GLY A 27 7.01 2.71 2.19
CA GLY A 27 6.73 3.37 0.91
C GLY A 27 7.94 3.55 0.02
N ASN A 28 9.01 4.12 0.56
CA ASN A 28 10.24 4.38 -0.19
C ASN A 28 10.98 3.08 -0.58
N THR A 29 10.99 2.08 0.31
CA THR A 29 11.62 0.77 0.05
C THR A 29 10.91 0.04 -1.09
N LEU A 30 9.57 -0.02 -1.06
CA LEU A 30 8.81 -0.69 -2.11
C LEU A 30 8.91 0.06 -3.45
N ALA A 31 8.81 1.39 -3.44
CA ALA A 31 8.99 2.22 -4.64
C ALA A 31 10.39 2.02 -5.26
N ALA A 32 11.45 2.01 -4.45
CA ALA A 32 12.81 1.75 -4.92
C ALA A 32 12.95 0.34 -5.53
N LYS A 33 12.28 -0.66 -4.96
CA LYS A 33 12.22 -2.02 -5.50
C LYS A 33 11.52 -2.06 -6.86
N LEU A 34 10.35 -1.44 -6.99
CA LEU A 34 9.62 -1.31 -8.26
C LEU A 34 10.44 -0.56 -9.31
N ALA A 35 11.13 0.52 -8.93
CA ALA A 35 12.03 1.26 -9.81
C ALA A 35 13.21 0.40 -10.32
N LYS A 36 13.74 -0.48 -9.48
CA LYS A 36 14.77 -1.45 -9.87
C LYS A 36 14.24 -2.47 -10.87
N VAL A 37 13.04 -3.00 -10.62
CA VAL A 37 12.35 -3.92 -11.54
C VAL A 37 12.04 -3.24 -12.88
N ARG A 38 11.61 -1.97 -12.86
CA ARG A 38 11.33 -1.16 -14.05
C ARG A 38 12.55 -1.05 -14.98
N ARG A 39 13.75 -0.91 -14.39
CA ARG A 39 15.02 -0.75 -15.12
C ARG A 39 15.67 -2.07 -15.53
N ASN A 40 15.17 -3.21 -15.10
CA ASN A 40 15.71 -4.52 -15.44
C ASN A 40 15.13 -5.04 -16.75
N ASP A 41 15.90 -5.04 -17.82
CA ASP A 41 15.44 -5.45 -19.16
C ASP A 41 15.11 -6.95 -19.28
N ASP A 42 15.60 -7.81 -18.39
CA ASP A 42 15.22 -9.22 -18.37
C ASP A 42 13.78 -9.43 -17.87
N VAL A 43 13.28 -8.52 -17.02
CA VAL A 43 11.89 -8.54 -16.54
C VAL A 43 10.96 -7.98 -17.62
N LYS A 44 10.04 -8.79 -18.09
CA LYS A 44 9.09 -8.45 -19.16
C LYS A 44 7.68 -8.10 -18.65
N ALA A 45 7.30 -8.60 -17.48
CA ALA A 45 6.06 -8.26 -16.80
C ALA A 45 6.24 -8.35 -15.29
N VAL A 46 5.35 -7.71 -14.55
CA VAL A 46 5.38 -7.67 -13.08
C VAL A 46 4.04 -8.11 -12.52
N VAL A 47 4.09 -8.96 -11.50
CA VAL A 47 2.95 -9.28 -10.64
C VAL A 47 3.20 -8.61 -9.29
N LEU A 48 2.41 -7.60 -8.96
CA LEU A 48 2.39 -6.98 -7.64
C LEU A 48 1.40 -7.76 -6.76
N ARG A 49 1.94 -8.55 -5.83
CA ARG A 49 1.13 -9.32 -4.87
C ARG A 49 0.84 -8.45 -3.66
N VAL A 50 -0.43 -8.02 -3.53
CA VAL A 50 -0.88 -7.11 -2.48
C VAL A 50 -1.69 -7.86 -1.44
N ASN A 51 -1.26 -7.79 -0.18
CA ASN A 51 -1.99 -8.27 0.99
C ASN A 51 -1.89 -7.21 2.09
N SER A 52 -2.69 -6.16 1.99
CA SER A 52 -2.55 -4.94 2.79
C SER A 52 -3.89 -4.33 3.18
N PRO A 53 -4.07 -3.94 4.45
CA PRO A 53 -5.23 -3.17 4.90
C PRO A 53 -5.15 -1.70 4.47
N GLY A 54 -4.02 -1.27 3.89
CA GLY A 54 -3.68 0.12 3.63
C GLY A 54 -2.79 0.71 4.72
N GLY A 55 -2.83 2.01 4.87
CA GLY A 55 -2.01 2.76 5.83
C GLY A 55 -1.80 4.20 5.40
N SER A 56 -0.55 4.68 5.41
CA SER A 56 -0.20 6.04 5.03
C SER A 56 -0.63 6.38 3.60
N ALA A 57 -1.37 7.47 3.44
CA ALA A 57 -1.75 8.00 2.14
C ALA A 57 -0.52 8.47 1.35
N LEU A 58 0.44 9.13 2.01
CA LEU A 58 1.68 9.58 1.39
C LEU A 58 2.51 8.41 0.85
N ALA A 59 2.72 7.38 1.66
CA ALA A 59 3.46 6.19 1.23
C ALA A 59 2.73 5.45 0.09
N SER A 60 1.39 5.40 0.13
CA SER A 60 0.58 4.80 -0.94
C SER A 60 0.73 5.57 -2.25
N ASP A 61 0.77 6.89 -2.21
CA ASP A 61 0.97 7.74 -3.39
C ASP A 61 2.37 7.56 -3.99
N VAL A 62 3.41 7.51 -3.15
CA VAL A 62 4.79 7.24 -3.59
C VAL A 62 4.90 5.88 -4.30
N ILE A 63 4.25 4.84 -3.76
CA ILE A 63 4.22 3.52 -4.40
C ILE A 63 3.40 3.55 -5.69
N TRP A 64 2.21 4.14 -5.66
CA TRP A 64 1.33 4.28 -6.82
C TRP A 64 2.04 4.96 -8.00
N ARG A 65 2.74 6.06 -7.72
CA ARG A 65 3.51 6.75 -8.78
C ARG A 65 4.55 5.84 -9.44
N GLU A 66 5.24 5.00 -8.67
CA GLU A 66 6.20 4.08 -9.26
C GLU A 66 5.52 2.91 -10.01
N VAL A 67 4.33 2.48 -9.58
CA VAL A 67 3.49 1.54 -10.34
C VAL A 67 3.11 2.11 -11.70
N GLU A 68 2.68 3.38 -11.77
CA GLU A 68 2.37 4.07 -13.02
C GLU A 68 3.61 4.14 -13.96
N LEU A 69 4.75 4.55 -13.43
CA LEU A 69 6.01 4.59 -14.20
C LEU A 69 6.45 3.20 -14.70
N LEU A 70 6.19 2.17 -13.91
CA LEU A 70 6.47 0.78 -14.26
C LEU A 70 5.54 0.31 -15.39
N ARG A 71 4.25 0.64 -15.29
CA ARG A 71 3.22 0.30 -16.28
C ARG A 71 3.49 0.92 -17.66
N GLU A 72 4.11 2.11 -17.73
CA GLU A 72 4.56 2.71 -18.99
C GLU A 72 5.60 1.85 -19.73
N LYS A 73 6.27 0.94 -19.05
CA LYS A 73 7.37 0.13 -19.58
C LYS A 73 7.04 -1.35 -19.72
N LYS A 74 6.24 -1.88 -18.83
CA LYS A 74 5.98 -3.31 -18.70
C LYS A 74 4.56 -3.54 -18.16
N PRO A 75 3.86 -4.60 -18.57
CA PRO A 75 2.60 -4.97 -17.96
C PRO A 75 2.74 -5.17 -16.44
N VAL A 76 1.85 -4.54 -15.69
CA VAL A 76 1.74 -4.66 -14.24
C VAL A 76 0.40 -5.29 -13.88
N ILE A 77 0.42 -6.47 -13.30
CA ILE A 77 -0.76 -7.19 -12.86
C ILE A 77 -0.78 -7.22 -11.34
N VAL A 78 -1.88 -6.79 -10.75
CA VAL A 78 -2.07 -6.94 -9.30
C VAL A 78 -2.71 -8.29 -9.00
N SER A 79 -2.16 -8.99 -8.01
CA SER A 79 -2.78 -10.17 -7.41
C SER A 79 -3.07 -9.87 -5.94
N MET A 80 -4.34 -9.75 -5.60
CA MET A 80 -4.76 -9.47 -4.23
C MET A 80 -4.74 -10.74 -3.37
N GLY A 81 -4.32 -10.59 -2.12
CA GLY A 81 -4.37 -11.61 -1.08
C GLY A 81 -5.72 -11.69 -0.39
N SER A 82 -5.71 -11.94 0.91
CA SER A 82 -6.93 -11.96 1.73
C SER A 82 -7.58 -10.58 1.79
N TYR A 83 -6.78 -9.53 1.74
CA TYR A 83 -7.26 -8.14 1.70
C TYR A 83 -6.31 -7.25 0.88
N ALA A 84 -6.88 -6.29 0.17
CA ALA A 84 -6.18 -5.21 -0.50
C ALA A 84 -7.09 -3.98 -0.48
N ALA A 85 -7.11 -3.29 0.66
CA ALA A 85 -8.09 -2.26 0.98
C ALA A 85 -7.41 -0.91 1.29
N SER A 86 -8.16 0.20 1.12
CA SER A 86 -7.66 1.55 1.37
C SER A 86 -6.35 1.80 0.60
N GLY A 87 -5.24 2.12 1.27
CA GLY A 87 -3.92 2.24 0.62
C GLY A 87 -3.51 1.01 -0.20
N GLY A 88 -3.93 -0.21 0.20
CA GLY A 88 -3.71 -1.42 -0.58
C GLY A 88 -4.44 -1.42 -1.92
N TYR A 89 -5.65 -0.84 -1.97
CA TYR A 89 -6.36 -0.60 -3.22
C TYR A 89 -5.77 0.59 -4.00
N TYR A 90 -5.33 1.63 -3.31
CA TYR A 90 -4.67 2.80 -3.90
C TYR A 90 -3.48 2.41 -4.78
N ILE A 91 -2.56 1.59 -4.24
CA ILE A 91 -1.39 1.12 -4.98
C ILE A 91 -1.73 0.13 -6.10
N SER A 92 -2.95 -0.39 -6.11
CA SER A 92 -3.44 -1.41 -7.05
C SER A 92 -4.25 -0.83 -8.21
N CYS A 93 -4.95 0.29 -8.00
CA CYS A 93 -6.02 0.75 -8.88
C CYS A 93 -5.55 1.13 -10.30
N GLY A 94 -4.28 1.52 -10.46
CA GLY A 94 -3.69 1.87 -11.75
C GLY A 94 -3.12 0.68 -12.54
N ALA A 95 -3.15 -0.55 -12.04
CA ALA A 95 -2.58 -1.70 -12.74
C ALA A 95 -3.32 -2.04 -14.05
N ASP A 96 -2.62 -2.72 -14.98
CA ASP A 96 -3.19 -3.17 -16.26
C ASP A 96 -4.25 -4.26 -16.11
N ALA A 97 -4.22 -5.01 -15.01
CA ALA A 97 -5.28 -5.90 -14.56
C ALA A 97 -5.17 -6.18 -13.06
N ILE A 98 -6.31 -6.35 -12.42
CA ILE A 98 -6.42 -6.69 -11.00
C ILE A 98 -7.13 -8.04 -10.85
N VAL A 99 -6.46 -8.98 -10.18
CA VAL A 99 -6.96 -10.31 -9.88
C VAL A 99 -7.21 -10.41 -8.37
N ALA A 100 -8.41 -10.79 -7.97
CA ALA A 100 -8.76 -11.02 -6.58
C ALA A 100 -9.49 -12.36 -6.39
N ASP A 101 -9.29 -13.02 -5.26
CA ASP A 101 -10.16 -14.14 -4.89
C ASP A 101 -11.58 -13.64 -4.61
N LYS A 102 -12.59 -14.50 -4.74
CA LYS A 102 -13.99 -14.13 -4.47
C LYS A 102 -14.21 -13.62 -3.07
N THR A 103 -13.42 -14.07 -2.12
CA THR A 103 -13.49 -13.73 -0.69
C THR A 103 -12.51 -12.63 -0.28
N THR A 104 -11.66 -12.15 -1.18
CA THR A 104 -10.78 -11.01 -0.92
C THR A 104 -11.58 -9.81 -0.43
N LEU A 105 -11.14 -9.16 0.63
CA LEU A 105 -11.68 -7.87 1.07
C LEU A 105 -10.90 -6.74 0.38
N THR A 106 -11.62 -5.89 -0.37
CA THR A 106 -10.99 -4.81 -1.15
C THR A 106 -11.85 -3.54 -1.16
N GLY A 107 -11.47 -2.56 -1.98
CA GLY A 107 -12.11 -1.25 -1.96
C GLY A 107 -11.63 -0.43 -0.76
N SER A 108 -12.53 -0.12 0.18
CA SER A 108 -12.25 0.83 1.28
C SER A 108 -11.64 2.14 0.75
N ILE A 109 -12.22 2.63 -0.38
CA ILE A 109 -11.78 3.87 -1.03
C ILE A 109 -12.26 5.02 -0.15
N GLY A 110 -11.38 5.48 0.74
CA GLY A 110 -11.70 6.48 1.73
C GLY A 110 -10.45 6.93 2.47
N VAL A 111 -10.57 8.06 3.17
CA VAL A 111 -9.49 8.70 3.92
C VAL A 111 -10.00 9.09 5.29
N PHE A 112 -9.22 8.89 6.32
CA PHE A 112 -9.48 9.42 7.65
C PHE A 112 -8.19 9.87 8.31
N GLY A 113 -8.31 10.84 9.21
CA GLY A 113 -7.22 11.28 10.08
C GLY A 113 -7.58 11.06 11.54
N MET A 114 -6.63 10.65 12.36
CA MET A 114 -6.78 10.51 13.79
C MET A 114 -5.84 11.47 14.52
N PHE A 115 -6.40 12.31 15.37
CA PHE A 115 -5.65 13.25 16.20
C PHE A 115 -5.87 12.90 17.67
N LEU A 116 -4.79 12.51 18.33
CA LEU A 116 -4.81 12.26 19.76
C LEU A 116 -4.73 13.59 20.51
N ARG A 117 -5.42 13.67 21.65
CA ARG A 117 -5.33 14.77 22.59
C ARG A 117 -4.98 14.21 23.97
N LEU A 118 -3.81 14.59 24.47
CA LEU A 118 -3.27 14.07 25.72
C LEU A 118 -3.36 15.06 26.89
N GLU A 119 -3.64 16.34 26.63
CA GLU A 119 -3.67 17.42 27.64
C GLU A 119 -4.51 17.04 28.85
N ASP A 120 -5.77 16.66 28.63
CA ASP A 120 -6.70 16.34 29.74
C ASP A 120 -6.26 15.10 30.53
N ALA A 121 -5.71 14.09 29.84
CA ALA A 121 -5.21 12.88 30.50
C ALA A 121 -4.00 13.19 31.38
N LEU A 122 -3.05 13.96 30.87
CA LEU A 122 -1.84 14.35 31.60
C LEU A 122 -2.17 15.25 32.80
N LYS A 123 -3.02 16.25 32.61
CA LYS A 123 -3.47 17.15 33.67
C LYS A 123 -4.26 16.43 34.77
N ASN A 124 -5.29 15.68 34.38
CA ASN A 124 -6.26 15.13 35.34
C ASN A 124 -5.81 13.82 35.98
N LYS A 125 -4.90 13.07 35.32
CA LYS A 125 -4.41 11.78 35.84
C LYS A 125 -3.02 11.86 36.45
N LEU A 126 -2.15 12.72 35.90
CA LEU A 126 -0.74 12.80 36.31
C LEU A 126 -0.36 14.16 36.94
N GLY A 127 -1.28 15.14 36.95
CA GLY A 127 -1.00 16.49 37.44
C GLY A 127 0.02 17.28 36.61
N ILE A 128 0.27 16.86 35.38
CA ILE A 128 1.26 17.51 34.50
C ILE A 128 0.56 18.59 33.67
N THR A 129 1.07 19.81 33.74
CA THR A 129 0.62 20.95 32.91
C THR A 129 1.74 21.41 32.01
N PHE A 130 1.37 21.99 30.87
CA PHE A 130 2.31 22.52 29.88
C PHE A 130 2.15 24.02 29.77
N ASP A 131 3.27 24.71 29.70
CA ASP A 131 3.34 26.11 29.31
C ASP A 131 4.05 26.20 27.96
N ALA A 132 3.58 27.08 27.07
CA ALA A 132 4.06 27.13 25.68
C ALA A 132 4.38 28.56 25.27
N VAL A 133 5.57 28.74 24.72
CA VAL A 133 5.98 29.97 24.00
C VAL A 133 5.96 29.67 22.51
N ARG A 134 5.23 30.46 21.74
CA ARG A 134 4.96 30.23 20.32
C ARG A 134 5.45 31.37 19.46
N THR A 135 5.94 31.07 18.28
CA THR A 135 6.30 32.06 17.27
C THR A 135 5.08 32.53 16.47
N ASN A 136 4.04 31.72 16.37
CA ASN A 136 2.73 32.07 15.78
C ASN A 136 1.62 31.15 16.33
N THR A 137 0.38 31.38 15.91
CA THR A 137 -0.82 30.72 16.44
C THR A 137 -0.84 29.20 16.29
N SER A 138 -0.23 28.63 15.26
CA SER A 138 -0.24 27.19 14.96
C SER A 138 1.13 26.52 15.11
N ALA A 139 2.13 27.21 15.66
CA ALA A 139 3.48 26.67 15.80
C ALA A 139 3.56 25.46 16.77
N ASP A 140 2.59 25.31 17.66
CA ASP A 140 2.46 24.22 18.62
C ASP A 140 1.27 23.29 18.33
N MET A 141 0.82 23.24 17.07
CA MET A 141 -0.20 22.29 16.67
C MET A 141 0.27 20.84 16.96
N GLY A 142 -0.48 20.12 17.80
CA GLY A 142 -0.08 18.80 18.23
C GLY A 142 -1.05 18.21 19.27
N VAL A 143 -0.54 17.30 20.11
CA VAL A 143 -1.35 16.50 21.05
C VAL A 143 -1.59 17.16 22.39
N MET A 144 -0.91 18.30 22.67
CA MET A 144 -0.89 18.92 24.00
C MET A 144 -1.92 20.04 24.20
N ARG A 145 -2.68 20.35 23.17
CA ARG A 145 -3.82 21.28 23.23
C ARG A 145 -4.88 20.94 22.19
N PRO A 146 -6.12 21.46 22.34
CA PRO A 146 -7.14 21.37 21.30
C PRO A 146 -6.70 22.06 20.01
N LEU A 147 -7.14 21.52 18.88
CA LEU A 147 -7.03 22.20 17.59
C LEU A 147 -7.92 23.45 17.57
N THR A 148 -7.42 24.54 17.03
CA THR A 148 -8.23 25.71 16.70
C THR A 148 -9.19 25.40 15.53
N GLY A 149 -10.21 26.24 15.35
CA GLY A 149 -11.13 26.11 14.21
C GLY A 149 -10.40 26.18 12.86
N THR A 150 -9.40 27.06 12.74
CA THR A 150 -8.59 27.20 11.52
C THR A 150 -7.73 25.97 11.25
N GLU A 151 -7.08 25.42 12.29
CA GLU A 151 -6.28 24.20 12.18
C GLU A 151 -7.15 23.01 11.79
N ARG A 152 -8.30 22.85 12.43
CA ARG A 152 -9.26 21.79 12.07
C ARG A 152 -9.73 21.93 10.62
N ALA A 153 -10.04 23.15 10.16
CA ALA A 153 -10.45 23.37 8.77
C ALA A 153 -9.31 23.06 7.78
N ALA A 154 -8.06 23.35 8.12
CA ALA A 154 -6.90 23.02 7.29
C ALA A 154 -6.71 21.50 7.17
N ILE A 155 -6.83 20.78 8.29
CA ILE A 155 -6.76 19.31 8.31
C ILE A 155 -7.88 18.70 7.48
N MET A 156 -9.12 19.19 7.63
CA MET A 156 -10.26 18.67 6.84
C MET A 156 -10.04 18.88 5.34
N ARG A 157 -9.56 20.05 4.92
CA ARG A 157 -9.20 20.26 3.51
C ARG A 157 -8.16 19.27 3.01
N SER A 158 -7.13 18.99 3.80
CA SER A 158 -6.10 18.00 3.42
C SER A 158 -6.68 16.60 3.29
N VAL A 159 -7.62 16.21 4.15
CA VAL A 159 -8.33 14.92 4.03
C VAL A 159 -9.17 14.87 2.76
N ASP A 160 -9.90 15.96 2.45
CA ASP A 160 -10.72 16.07 1.24
C ASP A 160 -9.86 16.00 -0.03
N GLU A 161 -8.73 16.71 -0.08
CA GLU A 161 -7.78 16.69 -1.20
C GLU A 161 -7.22 15.28 -1.45
N VAL A 162 -6.86 14.55 -0.40
CA VAL A 162 -6.39 13.15 -0.53
C VAL A 162 -7.51 12.24 -1.02
N TYR A 163 -8.75 12.45 -0.56
CA TYR A 163 -9.91 11.68 -1.00
C TYR A 163 -10.24 11.94 -2.49
N GLU A 164 -10.22 13.18 -2.92
CA GLU A 164 -10.40 13.58 -4.32
C GLU A 164 -9.31 12.96 -5.21
N THR A 165 -8.05 12.99 -4.78
CA THR A 165 -6.93 12.36 -5.47
C THR A 165 -7.15 10.85 -5.60
N PHE A 166 -7.47 10.18 -4.52
CA PHE A 166 -7.68 8.72 -4.52
C PHE A 166 -8.83 8.31 -5.44
N THR A 167 -9.98 8.98 -5.33
CA THR A 167 -11.15 8.68 -6.17
C THR A 167 -10.89 8.97 -7.65
N SER A 168 -10.11 10.01 -7.96
CA SER A 168 -9.69 10.33 -9.33
C SER A 168 -8.77 9.25 -9.90
N TYR A 169 -7.80 8.76 -9.14
CA TYR A 169 -6.91 7.67 -9.58
C TYR A 169 -7.68 6.36 -9.80
N VAL A 170 -8.67 6.08 -8.97
CA VAL A 170 -9.55 4.92 -9.18
C VAL A 170 -10.37 5.10 -10.46
N ALA A 171 -10.95 6.27 -10.67
CA ALA A 171 -11.75 6.55 -11.88
C ALA A 171 -10.90 6.37 -13.16
N GLU A 172 -9.69 6.92 -13.17
CA GLU A 172 -8.76 6.82 -14.29
C GLU A 172 -8.26 5.38 -14.48
N GLY A 173 -7.71 4.77 -13.44
CA GLY A 173 -7.10 3.43 -13.52
C GLY A 173 -8.10 2.32 -13.81
N ARG A 174 -9.37 2.48 -13.41
CA ARG A 174 -10.45 1.53 -13.66
C ARG A 174 -11.34 1.90 -14.85
N ASN A 175 -11.06 3.02 -15.50
CA ASN A 175 -11.89 3.56 -16.59
C ASN A 175 -13.38 3.64 -16.20
N LEU A 176 -13.64 4.17 -15.00
CA LEU A 176 -14.98 4.35 -14.44
C LEU A 176 -15.33 5.85 -14.38
N PRO A 177 -16.59 6.23 -14.60
CA PRO A 177 -17.03 7.58 -14.31
C PRO A 177 -16.79 7.93 -12.84
N LEU A 178 -16.30 9.14 -12.53
CA LEU A 178 -16.02 9.58 -11.16
C LEU A 178 -17.25 9.46 -10.26
N GLU A 179 -18.44 9.81 -10.77
CA GLU A 179 -19.69 9.67 -10.02
C GLU A 179 -19.93 8.23 -9.55
N LYS A 180 -19.70 7.25 -10.44
CA LYS A 180 -19.79 5.83 -10.07
C LYS A 180 -18.77 5.44 -9.00
N VAL A 181 -17.56 5.98 -9.07
CA VAL A 181 -16.54 5.74 -8.03
C VAL A 181 -17.00 6.33 -6.70
N LEU A 182 -17.51 7.56 -6.69
CA LEU A 182 -18.02 8.21 -5.48
C LEU A 182 -19.18 7.43 -4.82
N ASP A 183 -20.07 6.84 -5.63
CA ASP A 183 -21.19 6.02 -5.14
C ASP A 183 -20.73 4.75 -4.41
N ILE A 184 -19.61 4.17 -4.81
CA ILE A 184 -19.06 2.92 -4.25
C ILE A 184 -17.87 3.13 -3.30
N ALA A 185 -17.41 4.36 -3.16
CA ALA A 185 -16.33 4.78 -2.26
C ALA A 185 -16.84 5.03 -0.82
N GLY A 186 -16.33 6.06 -0.17
CA GLY A 186 -16.72 6.42 1.21
C GLY A 186 -16.25 5.41 2.25
N GLY A 187 -15.14 4.72 1.97
CA GLY A 187 -14.55 3.74 2.87
C GLY A 187 -15.25 2.38 2.89
N ARG A 188 -16.20 2.12 2.01
CA ARG A 188 -16.88 0.81 1.94
C ARG A 188 -15.92 -0.29 1.51
N VAL A 189 -16.01 -1.43 2.18
CA VAL A 189 -15.28 -2.66 1.86
C VAL A 189 -16.17 -3.56 1.02
N TRP A 190 -15.60 -4.15 0.00
CA TRP A 190 -16.27 -5.03 -0.94
C TRP A 190 -15.60 -6.40 -0.95
N SER A 191 -16.38 -7.45 -1.18
CA SER A 191 -15.83 -8.77 -1.51
C SER A 191 -15.21 -8.75 -2.91
N GLY A 192 -14.29 -9.67 -3.22
CA GLY A 192 -13.76 -9.80 -4.58
C GLY A 192 -14.84 -10.09 -5.62
N THR A 193 -15.94 -10.75 -5.22
CA THR A 193 -17.11 -10.98 -6.08
C THR A 193 -17.82 -9.67 -6.40
N ASP A 194 -18.11 -8.86 -5.39
CA ASP A 194 -18.78 -7.56 -5.56
C ASP A 194 -17.87 -6.56 -6.30
N ALA A 195 -16.58 -6.56 -5.96
CA ALA A 195 -15.59 -5.70 -6.61
C ALA A 195 -15.49 -5.98 -8.11
N LEU A 196 -15.60 -7.23 -8.53
CA LEU A 196 -15.67 -7.61 -9.96
C LEU A 196 -16.93 -7.01 -10.62
N ALA A 197 -18.09 -7.15 -9.99
CA ALA A 197 -19.34 -6.59 -10.52
C ALA A 197 -19.33 -5.06 -10.60
N LEU A 198 -18.61 -4.40 -9.70
CA LEU A 198 -18.46 -2.94 -9.64
C LEU A 198 -17.40 -2.40 -10.61
N GLY A 199 -16.55 -3.26 -11.18
CA GLY A 199 -15.44 -2.86 -12.04
C GLY A 199 -14.17 -2.46 -11.30
N LEU A 200 -14.11 -2.71 -9.98
CA LEU A 200 -12.93 -2.47 -9.15
C LEU A 200 -11.84 -3.55 -9.32
N VAL A 201 -12.22 -4.71 -9.83
CA VAL A 201 -11.37 -5.88 -10.11
C VAL A 201 -11.72 -6.41 -11.50
N ASP A 202 -10.77 -6.97 -12.23
CA ASP A 202 -10.95 -7.43 -13.60
C ASP A 202 -11.36 -8.91 -13.69
N THR A 203 -10.87 -9.73 -12.74
CA THR A 203 -11.22 -11.16 -12.72
C THR A 203 -11.05 -11.76 -11.33
N ASN A 204 -11.82 -12.81 -11.05
CA ASN A 204 -11.61 -13.60 -9.85
C ASN A 204 -10.56 -14.68 -10.11
N GLY A 205 -9.63 -14.83 -9.18
CA GLY A 205 -8.54 -15.81 -9.26
C GLY A 205 -7.45 -15.55 -8.24
N GLY A 206 -6.40 -16.34 -8.30
CA GLY A 206 -5.24 -16.24 -7.42
C GLY A 206 -3.97 -15.80 -8.15
N LEU A 207 -2.83 -15.99 -7.48
CA LEU A 207 -1.51 -15.63 -8.01
C LEU A 207 -1.21 -16.32 -9.36
N LYS A 208 -1.61 -17.57 -9.54
CA LYS A 208 -1.40 -18.28 -10.82
C LYS A 208 -2.15 -17.60 -11.98
N THR A 209 -3.37 -17.13 -11.73
CA THR A 209 -4.16 -16.36 -12.72
C THR A 209 -3.45 -15.07 -13.09
N ALA A 210 -2.94 -14.34 -12.10
CA ALA A 210 -2.21 -13.09 -12.36
C ALA A 210 -0.92 -13.33 -13.16
N ILE A 211 -0.17 -14.40 -12.88
CA ILE A 211 1.03 -14.77 -13.64
C ILE A 211 0.67 -15.12 -15.10
N ALA A 212 -0.42 -15.86 -15.32
CA ALA A 212 -0.88 -16.20 -16.67
C ALA A 212 -1.25 -14.94 -17.47
N ILE A 213 -1.98 -14.00 -16.86
CA ILE A 213 -2.32 -12.70 -17.49
C ILE A 213 -1.06 -11.88 -17.76
N ALA A 214 -0.08 -11.89 -16.85
CA ALA A 214 1.19 -11.19 -17.05
C ALA A 214 1.98 -11.77 -18.22
N ALA A 215 2.02 -13.10 -18.36
CA ALA A 215 2.67 -13.79 -19.47
C ALA A 215 2.00 -13.48 -20.80
N ASP A 216 0.67 -13.48 -20.84
CA ASP A 216 -0.12 -13.16 -22.02
C ASP A 216 0.09 -11.71 -22.47
N LYS A 217 -0.05 -10.74 -21.56
CA LYS A 217 0.17 -9.32 -21.87
C LYS A 217 1.60 -8.99 -22.31
N ALA A 218 2.58 -9.77 -21.89
CA ALA A 218 3.99 -9.62 -22.29
C ALA A 218 4.37 -10.54 -23.46
N GLU A 219 3.42 -11.26 -24.06
CA GLU A 219 3.59 -12.15 -25.21
C GLU A 219 4.68 -13.23 -25.01
N LEU A 220 4.82 -13.76 -23.79
CA LEU A 220 5.91 -14.67 -23.41
C LEU A 220 5.60 -16.14 -23.73
N GLY A 221 4.33 -16.51 -23.95
CA GLY A 221 3.90 -17.91 -24.04
C GLY A 221 4.34 -18.68 -22.79
N ASP A 222 4.90 -19.89 -22.98
CA ASP A 222 5.39 -20.73 -21.87
C ASP A 222 6.89 -20.56 -21.57
N LYS A 223 7.56 -19.58 -22.20
CA LYS A 223 9.04 -19.45 -22.16
C LYS A 223 9.48 -18.29 -21.26
N PHE A 224 9.17 -18.37 -19.97
CA PHE A 224 9.64 -17.38 -18.99
C PHE A 224 10.08 -18.07 -17.69
N ARG A 225 10.76 -17.30 -16.85
CA ARG A 225 11.07 -17.68 -15.45
C ARG A 225 10.33 -16.73 -14.51
N ILE A 226 9.84 -17.27 -13.41
CA ILE A 226 9.32 -16.46 -12.32
C ILE A 226 10.50 -16.13 -11.40
N VAL A 227 10.64 -14.85 -11.05
CA VAL A 227 11.62 -14.36 -10.10
C VAL A 227 10.91 -13.59 -8.99
N GLU A 228 11.14 -14.00 -7.76
CA GLU A 228 10.65 -13.26 -6.60
C GLU A 228 11.66 -12.18 -6.22
N MET A 229 11.19 -10.95 -6.14
CA MET A 229 12.00 -9.81 -5.73
C MET A 229 11.97 -9.70 -4.20
N THR A 230 12.69 -10.62 -3.55
CA THR A 230 12.90 -10.57 -2.11
C THR A 230 14.12 -9.71 -1.80
N GLU A 231 14.00 -8.82 -0.83
CA GLU A 231 15.17 -8.16 -0.27
C GLU A 231 15.64 -8.98 0.93
N ALA A 232 16.76 -9.64 0.76
CA ALA A 232 17.52 -10.10 1.90
C ALA A 232 18.17 -8.85 2.53
N PRO A 233 18.01 -8.58 3.83
CA PRO A 233 18.77 -7.54 4.49
C PRO A 233 20.26 -7.83 4.27
N THR A 234 21.04 -6.82 3.86
CA THR A 234 22.48 -6.95 3.64
C THR A 234 23.28 -6.40 4.81
N GLY A 235 24.47 -6.92 5.06
CA GLY A 235 25.35 -6.42 6.10
C GLY A 235 24.85 -6.71 7.53
N PHE A 236 25.01 -5.74 8.44
CA PHE A 236 24.63 -5.88 9.86
C PHE A 236 23.13 -6.15 10.04
N GLY A 237 22.27 -5.61 9.17
CA GLY A 237 20.83 -5.87 9.17
C GLY A 237 20.49 -7.34 8.90
N ALA A 238 21.22 -8.01 7.99
CA ALA A 238 21.07 -9.44 7.72
C ALA A 238 21.46 -10.29 8.95
N PHE A 239 22.57 -9.92 9.58
CA PHE A 239 23.03 -10.59 10.80
C PHE A 239 22.02 -10.44 11.93
N PHE A 240 21.53 -9.22 12.18
CA PHE A 240 20.60 -8.94 13.27
C PHE A 240 19.21 -9.57 13.03
N SER A 241 18.69 -9.52 11.81
CA SER A 241 17.40 -10.16 11.47
C SER A 241 17.51 -11.70 11.56
N GLY A 242 18.62 -12.28 11.12
CA GLY A 242 18.90 -13.71 11.29
C GLY A 242 19.01 -14.12 12.75
N PHE A 243 19.69 -13.31 13.57
CA PHE A 243 19.79 -13.52 15.01
C PHE A 243 18.41 -13.45 15.69
N MET A 244 17.60 -12.42 15.40
CA MET A 244 16.26 -12.27 15.96
C MET A 244 15.29 -13.37 15.51
N ALA A 245 15.40 -13.82 14.26
CA ALA A 245 14.63 -14.96 13.76
C ALA A 245 14.97 -16.24 14.49
N LYS A 246 16.25 -16.46 14.78
CA LYS A 246 16.71 -17.60 15.57
C LYS A 246 16.22 -17.54 17.00
N VAL A 247 16.38 -16.40 17.69
CA VAL A 247 15.87 -16.19 19.06
C VAL A 247 14.36 -16.45 19.12
N LYS A 248 13.59 -15.96 18.15
CA LYS A 248 12.15 -16.22 18.07
C LYS A 248 11.83 -17.70 17.86
N ALA A 249 12.60 -18.38 17.02
CA ALA A 249 12.44 -19.83 16.80
C ALA A 249 12.77 -20.62 18.08
N ASP A 250 13.84 -20.29 18.78
CA ASP A 250 14.27 -20.94 20.02
C ASP A 250 13.26 -20.72 21.17
N ILE A 251 12.67 -19.51 21.26
CA ILE A 251 11.57 -19.23 22.20
C ILE A 251 10.34 -20.08 21.87
N VAL A 252 9.97 -20.19 20.59
CA VAL A 252 8.80 -21.00 20.17
C VAL A 252 9.05 -22.49 20.37
N ALA A 253 10.29 -22.95 20.20
CA ALA A 253 10.71 -24.32 20.47
C ALA A 253 10.84 -24.66 21.96
N GLY A 254 10.81 -23.65 22.84
CA GLY A 254 10.98 -23.86 24.30
C GLY A 254 12.43 -24.19 24.71
N GLU A 255 13.40 -23.76 23.88
CA GLU A 255 14.84 -23.99 24.10
C GLU A 255 15.54 -22.80 24.81
N LEU A 256 14.78 -21.77 25.24
CA LEU A 256 15.23 -20.62 26.04
C LEU A 256 14.37 -20.46 27.31
#